data_2bc9b78fc77e0ee62eb2a439c377deab
#
_entry.id   2bc9b78fc77e0ee62eb2a439c377deab
#
_cell.length_a   1.000
_cell.length_b   1.000
_cell.length_c   1.000
_cell.angle_alpha   90.00
_cell.angle_beta   90.00
_cell.angle_gamma   90.00
#
_symmetry.space_group_name_H-M   'P 1'
#
loop_
_entity.id
_entity.type
_entity.pdbx_description
1 polymer ?
#
loop_
_entity_poly.entity_id
_entity_poly.type
_entity_poly.pdbx_seq_one_letter_code
_entity_poly.pdbx_strand_id
1 'polypeptide(L)'
;MAESAKGRLRYPALFAYGVFGMPLAMAALPLYVHLPKFYGDHLGVPLAALGGVLLLLRLADGAIDPLLGAWSDRAGSRKRLIALAVPVLAAGMAALFAPQVSGPVSLLAWLGVALAAVYLAFSVATINHNAWGAELSRDPVERTRITATREGLALVGVVIASVAPALIGGDGGEAVGLPRFAFGYALFLLLCAAITLGAAPAVKRSRDPRGFRFANMAAPLKDPAFRRLLSAFMLNGIASAIPATLVLFYIADVLQAEARQGLFLGLYFVAGAAGMPLWVKLSARIGKVRAWGVAMVVAIAAFVWAAFLGAGDADAFTIICVLSGLALGADLALPPSLLADVIVRNGSMHATGTYFGLWTLATKLNLALAAGIALPLLAYLGYTPAARDPAALHALALVYAAAPCVLKLGAVMALHLFAQQFQESR
;
A
#
# COMPACT_ATOMS: atom_id res chain seq x y z
N MET A 1 26.13 12.45 -13.92
CA MET A 1 26.53 11.14 -14.50
C MET A 1 25.87 10.01 -13.72
N ALA A 2 24.55 9.79 -13.88
CA ALA A 2 23.78 8.78 -13.13
C ALA A 2 23.37 7.54 -13.98
N GLU A 3 23.65 7.56 -15.28
CA GLU A 3 23.27 6.50 -16.24
C GLU A 3 24.48 5.63 -16.62
N SER A 4 24.32 4.30 -16.53
CA SER A 4 25.32 3.37 -17.07
C SER A 4 25.18 3.28 -18.59
N ALA A 5 26.21 2.82 -19.30
CA ALA A 5 26.26 2.67 -20.76
C ALA A 5 25.11 1.83 -21.39
N LYS A 6 24.17 1.31 -20.60
CA LYS A 6 22.98 0.52 -21.02
C LYS A 6 21.65 1.15 -20.59
N GLY A 7 21.59 2.44 -20.23
CA GLY A 7 20.35 3.10 -19.77
C GLY A 7 19.82 2.61 -18.40
N ARG A 8 20.63 1.86 -17.63
CA ARG A 8 20.29 1.34 -16.30
C ARG A 8 20.76 2.31 -15.21
N LEU A 9 19.89 2.52 -14.20
CA LEU A 9 20.25 3.28 -13.01
C LEU A 9 21.29 2.52 -12.19
N ARG A 10 22.28 3.25 -11.68
CA ARG A 10 23.26 2.69 -10.73
C ARG A 10 22.59 2.38 -9.41
N TYR A 11 23.07 1.38 -8.67
CA TYR A 11 22.50 1.00 -7.37
C TYR A 11 22.34 2.16 -6.36
N PRO A 12 23.30 3.10 -6.23
CA PRO A 12 23.09 4.26 -5.36
C PRO A 12 21.93 5.14 -5.77
N ALA A 13 21.69 5.33 -7.07
CA ALA A 13 20.56 6.11 -7.57
C ALA A 13 19.21 5.39 -7.35
N LEU A 14 19.18 4.07 -7.50
CA LEU A 14 18.01 3.25 -7.16
C LEU A 14 17.68 3.32 -5.68
N PHE A 15 18.68 3.16 -4.82
CA PHE A 15 18.52 3.26 -3.37
C PHE A 15 18.06 4.67 -2.97
N ALA A 16 18.70 5.72 -3.51
CA ALA A 16 18.33 7.10 -3.23
C ALA A 16 16.88 7.42 -3.63
N TYR A 17 16.38 6.83 -4.74
CA TYR A 17 14.97 6.93 -5.10
C TYR A 17 14.09 6.10 -4.18
N GLY A 18 14.44 4.83 -3.91
CA GLY A 18 13.59 3.88 -3.21
C GLY A 18 13.44 4.15 -1.72
N VAL A 19 14.47 4.75 -1.07
CA VAL A 19 14.51 4.92 0.39
C VAL A 19 13.36 5.78 0.94
N PHE A 20 12.82 6.70 0.15
CA PHE A 20 11.65 7.49 0.54
C PHE A 20 10.36 6.65 0.65
N GLY A 21 10.30 5.51 -0.04
CA GLY A 21 9.21 4.53 0.13
C GLY A 21 9.11 3.98 1.55
N MET A 22 10.22 3.89 2.27
CA MET A 22 10.27 3.37 3.64
C MET A 22 9.43 4.21 4.62
N PRO A 23 9.68 5.52 4.83
CA PRO A 23 8.86 6.33 5.72
C PRO A 23 7.42 6.50 5.21
N LEU A 24 7.15 6.49 3.91
CA LEU A 24 5.77 6.49 3.42
C LEU A 24 5.01 5.25 3.88
N ALA A 25 5.60 4.07 3.80
CA ALA A 25 4.96 2.84 4.27
C ALA A 25 4.87 2.77 5.80
N MET A 26 5.86 3.31 6.53
CA MET A 26 5.83 3.39 7.99
C MET A 26 4.63 4.20 8.53
N ALA A 27 4.12 5.17 7.78
CA ALA A 27 2.99 6.00 8.22
C ALA A 27 1.69 5.21 8.33
N ALA A 28 1.52 4.11 7.60
CA ALA A 28 0.25 3.39 7.49
C ALA A 28 -0.22 2.80 8.83
N LEU A 29 0.65 2.08 9.54
CA LEU A 29 0.28 1.43 10.82
C LEU A 29 -0.12 2.44 11.90
N PRO A 30 0.67 3.50 12.19
CA PRO A 30 0.25 4.54 13.12
C PRO A 30 -1.10 5.16 12.78
N LEU A 31 -1.35 5.47 11.52
CA LEU A 31 -2.58 6.14 11.08
C LEU A 31 -3.81 5.25 11.12
N TYR A 32 -3.67 3.97 10.78
CA TYR A 32 -4.85 3.09 10.61
C TYR A 32 -5.12 2.19 11.81
N VAL A 33 -4.10 1.87 12.61
CA VAL A 33 -4.21 0.93 13.73
C VAL A 33 -4.08 1.65 15.08
N HIS A 34 -3.02 2.43 15.26
CA HIS A 34 -2.72 3.02 16.57
C HIS A 34 -3.50 4.30 16.85
N LEU A 35 -3.77 5.14 15.83
CA LEU A 35 -4.44 6.43 16.02
C LEU A 35 -5.84 6.32 16.63
N PRO A 36 -6.74 5.40 16.17
CA PRO A 36 -8.06 5.23 16.78
C PRO A 36 -7.97 4.83 18.25
N LYS A 37 -7.07 3.90 18.58
CA LYS A 37 -6.84 3.44 19.95
C LYS A 37 -6.25 4.55 20.82
N PHE A 38 -5.28 5.31 20.32
CA PHE A 38 -4.65 6.41 21.05
C PHE A 38 -5.65 7.50 21.44
N TYR A 39 -6.53 7.92 20.52
CA TYR A 39 -7.55 8.93 20.82
C TYR A 39 -8.71 8.39 21.64
N GLY A 40 -9.12 7.15 21.42
CA GLY A 40 -10.21 6.51 22.18
C GLY A 40 -9.81 6.18 23.61
N ASP A 41 -8.76 5.37 23.76
CA ASP A 41 -8.39 4.77 25.06
C ASP A 41 -7.56 5.73 25.92
N HIS A 42 -6.57 6.45 25.33
CA HIS A 42 -5.67 7.30 26.11
C HIS A 42 -6.15 8.74 26.26
N LEU A 43 -6.86 9.29 25.26
CA LEU A 43 -7.33 10.68 25.28
C LEU A 43 -8.83 10.79 25.62
N GLY A 44 -9.56 9.68 25.74
CA GLY A 44 -10.95 9.66 26.15
C GLY A 44 -11.93 10.27 25.15
N VAL A 45 -11.59 10.27 23.85
CA VAL A 45 -12.49 10.78 22.82
C VAL A 45 -13.62 9.77 22.57
N PRO A 46 -14.90 10.18 22.53
CA PRO A 46 -16.01 9.27 22.26
C PRO A 46 -15.87 8.53 20.94
N LEU A 47 -15.89 7.19 20.97
CA LEU A 47 -15.61 6.32 19.82
C LEU A 47 -16.51 6.58 18.60
N ALA A 48 -17.81 6.91 18.83
CA ALA A 48 -18.73 7.19 17.74
C ALA A 48 -18.33 8.47 16.97
N ALA A 49 -17.96 9.54 17.68
CA ALA A 49 -17.51 10.79 17.08
C ALA A 49 -16.14 10.61 16.39
N LEU A 50 -15.22 9.90 17.05
CA LEU A 50 -13.91 9.54 16.49
C LEU A 50 -14.08 8.75 15.19
N GLY A 51 -14.87 7.70 15.20
CA GLY A 51 -15.15 6.87 14.01
C GLY A 51 -15.75 7.68 12.86
N GLY A 52 -16.68 8.60 13.16
CA GLY A 52 -17.29 9.50 12.18
C GLY A 52 -16.26 10.41 11.50
N VAL A 53 -15.38 11.06 12.27
CA VAL A 53 -14.31 11.92 11.74
C VAL A 53 -13.32 11.11 10.90
N LEU A 54 -12.86 9.95 11.39
CA LEU A 54 -11.93 9.09 10.66
C LEU A 54 -12.52 8.60 9.33
N LEU A 55 -13.80 8.20 9.32
CA LEU A 55 -14.48 7.74 8.11
C LEU A 55 -14.62 8.87 7.09
N LEU A 56 -15.10 10.05 7.50
CA LEU A 56 -15.26 11.19 6.62
C LEU A 56 -13.94 11.61 5.98
N LEU A 57 -12.87 11.73 6.77
CA LEU A 57 -11.55 12.10 6.27
C LEU A 57 -10.98 11.04 5.33
N ARG A 58 -11.20 9.75 5.59
CA ARG A 58 -10.74 8.66 4.73
C ARG A 58 -11.46 8.65 3.37
N LEU A 59 -12.76 8.91 3.36
CA LEU A 59 -13.53 9.05 2.13
C LEU A 59 -13.09 10.28 1.31
N ALA A 60 -12.89 11.41 1.98
CA ALA A 60 -12.39 12.62 1.34
C ALA A 60 -10.98 12.43 0.77
N ASP A 61 -10.08 11.79 1.52
CA ASP A 61 -8.71 11.45 1.10
C ASP A 61 -8.69 10.59 -0.17
N GLY A 62 -9.52 9.55 -0.24
CA GLY A 62 -9.64 8.73 -1.45
C GLY A 62 -10.18 9.52 -2.65
N ALA A 63 -11.23 10.32 -2.43
CA ALA A 63 -11.88 11.09 -3.49
C ALA A 63 -10.98 12.19 -4.09
N ILE A 64 -10.04 12.73 -3.32
CA ILE A 64 -9.15 13.82 -3.77
C ILE A 64 -7.95 13.32 -4.58
N ASP A 65 -7.57 12.04 -4.51
CA ASP A 65 -6.37 11.49 -5.15
C ASP A 65 -6.31 11.73 -6.67
N PRO A 66 -7.39 11.53 -7.46
CA PRO A 66 -7.37 11.82 -8.89
C PRO A 66 -7.16 13.31 -9.17
N LEU A 67 -7.71 14.21 -8.32
CA LEU A 67 -7.50 15.66 -8.41
C LEU A 67 -6.04 16.02 -8.19
N LEU A 68 -5.44 15.46 -7.14
CA LEU A 68 -4.03 15.66 -6.80
C LEU A 68 -3.11 15.13 -7.90
N GLY A 69 -3.45 14.00 -8.50
CA GLY A 69 -2.74 13.43 -9.64
C GLY A 69 -2.75 14.38 -10.83
N ALA A 70 -3.93 14.86 -11.22
CA ALA A 70 -4.09 15.78 -12.34
C ALA A 70 -3.46 17.17 -12.07
N TRP A 71 -3.52 17.66 -10.83
CA TRP A 71 -2.83 18.88 -10.42
C TRP A 71 -1.31 18.71 -10.48
N SER A 72 -0.82 17.56 -10.02
CA SER A 72 0.59 17.20 -10.01
C SER A 72 1.21 17.17 -11.41
N ASP A 73 0.45 16.79 -12.43
CA ASP A 73 0.93 16.75 -13.81
C ASP A 73 1.30 18.14 -14.36
N ARG A 74 0.79 19.20 -13.75
CA ARG A 74 1.09 20.59 -14.15
C ARG A 74 2.20 21.24 -13.39
N ALA A 75 2.44 20.80 -12.17
CA ALA A 75 3.36 21.47 -11.26
C ALA A 75 4.84 21.44 -11.74
N GLY A 76 5.12 20.79 -12.85
CA GLY A 76 6.42 20.82 -13.55
C GLY A 76 7.56 20.06 -12.86
N SER A 77 7.50 19.81 -11.55
CA SER A 77 8.56 19.09 -10.84
C SER A 77 7.99 18.22 -9.71
N ARG A 78 8.15 16.89 -9.85
CA ARG A 78 7.79 15.93 -8.80
C ARG A 78 8.57 16.19 -7.51
N LYS A 79 9.87 16.48 -7.64
CA LYS A 79 10.73 16.79 -6.47
C LYS A 79 10.20 17.96 -5.65
N ARG A 80 9.75 19.04 -6.31
CA ARG A 80 9.21 20.22 -5.60
C ARG A 80 7.94 19.90 -4.83
N LEU A 81 7.04 19.11 -5.43
CA LEU A 81 5.80 18.70 -4.74
C LEU A 81 6.07 17.82 -3.52
N ILE A 82 7.01 16.87 -3.66
CA ILE A 82 7.47 16.04 -2.53
C ILE A 82 8.10 16.94 -1.45
N ALA A 83 8.98 17.87 -1.84
CA ALA A 83 9.64 18.78 -0.90
C ALA A 83 8.66 19.65 -0.10
N LEU A 84 7.53 20.05 -0.72
CA LEU A 84 6.46 20.80 -0.05
C LEU A 84 5.60 19.89 0.86
N ALA A 85 5.35 18.66 0.46
CA ALA A 85 4.53 17.72 1.23
C ALA A 85 5.26 17.18 2.48
N VAL A 86 6.55 16.93 2.40
CA VAL A 86 7.34 16.30 3.47
C VAL A 86 7.28 17.03 4.80
N PRO A 87 7.49 18.38 4.89
CA PRO A 87 7.37 19.09 6.16
C PRO A 87 5.96 19.02 6.76
N VAL A 88 4.92 19.08 5.91
CA VAL A 88 3.51 18.97 6.35
C VAL A 88 3.23 17.58 6.90
N LEU A 89 3.72 16.54 6.23
CA LEU A 89 3.59 15.16 6.68
C LEU A 89 4.33 14.92 8.00
N ALA A 90 5.56 15.42 8.12
CA ALA A 90 6.36 15.30 9.33
C ALA A 90 5.71 16.02 10.54
N ALA A 91 5.33 17.28 10.36
CA ALA A 91 4.68 18.06 11.40
C ALA A 91 3.29 17.51 11.77
N GLY A 92 2.51 17.10 10.77
CA GLY A 92 1.19 16.51 10.98
C GLY A 92 1.25 15.19 11.75
N MET A 93 2.19 14.30 11.43
CA MET A 93 2.40 13.05 12.18
C MET A 93 2.80 13.31 13.64
N ALA A 94 3.70 14.26 13.88
CA ALA A 94 4.05 14.66 15.24
C ALA A 94 2.86 15.27 15.99
N ALA A 95 2.08 16.14 15.34
CA ALA A 95 0.88 16.76 15.92
C ALA A 95 -0.22 15.76 16.27
N LEU A 96 -0.41 14.70 15.45
CA LEU A 96 -1.41 13.65 15.71
C LEU A 96 -1.15 12.92 17.03
N PHE A 97 0.10 12.64 17.37
CA PHE A 97 0.45 11.88 18.57
C PHE A 97 0.94 12.75 19.75
N ALA A 98 0.96 14.08 19.58
CA ALA A 98 1.27 15.05 20.64
C ALA A 98 0.28 16.24 20.59
N PRO A 99 -1.04 16.01 20.80
CA PRO A 99 -2.03 17.08 20.76
C PRO A 99 -1.75 18.11 21.87
N GLN A 100 -1.85 19.40 21.53
CA GLN A 100 -1.62 20.52 22.43
C GLN A 100 -2.92 21.12 22.99
N VAL A 101 -4.01 20.35 22.90
CA VAL A 101 -5.35 20.75 23.33
C VAL A 101 -5.96 19.68 24.22
N SER A 102 -6.96 20.04 25.02
CA SER A 102 -7.66 19.14 25.93
C SER A 102 -9.18 19.27 25.76
N GLY A 103 -9.89 18.20 26.11
CA GLY A 103 -11.32 18.09 25.97
C GLY A 103 -11.77 17.49 24.62
N PRO A 104 -12.88 16.72 24.63
CA PRO A 104 -13.26 15.89 23.48
C PRO A 104 -13.48 16.66 22.17
N VAL A 105 -14.11 17.83 22.21
CA VAL A 105 -14.40 18.65 21.03
C VAL A 105 -13.12 19.23 20.44
N SER A 106 -12.24 19.76 21.28
CA SER A 106 -10.95 20.34 20.84
C SER A 106 -10.03 19.26 20.29
N LEU A 107 -10.00 18.06 20.90
CA LEU A 107 -9.24 16.90 20.42
C LEU A 107 -9.76 16.40 19.07
N LEU A 108 -11.08 16.36 18.86
CA LEU A 108 -11.66 16.00 17.56
C LEU A 108 -11.34 17.02 16.46
N ALA A 109 -11.38 18.32 16.79
CA ALA A 109 -11.01 19.38 15.85
C ALA A 109 -9.52 19.32 15.51
N TRP A 110 -8.66 19.13 16.52
CA TRP A 110 -7.22 18.95 16.33
C TRP A 110 -6.91 17.72 15.45
N LEU A 111 -7.50 16.58 15.78
CA LEU A 111 -7.40 15.36 14.99
C LEU A 111 -7.84 15.60 13.54
N GLY A 112 -9.00 16.24 13.35
CA GLY A 112 -9.56 16.52 12.04
C GLY A 112 -8.61 17.31 11.16
N VAL A 113 -8.07 18.42 11.68
CA VAL A 113 -7.14 19.29 10.93
C VAL A 113 -5.80 18.59 10.69
N ALA A 114 -5.21 17.99 11.72
CA ALA A 114 -3.90 17.33 11.60
C ALA A 114 -3.98 16.12 10.65
N LEU A 115 -5.02 15.29 10.76
CA LEU A 115 -5.19 14.11 9.90
C LEU A 115 -5.52 14.48 8.45
N ALA A 116 -6.32 15.52 8.21
CA ALA A 116 -6.56 16.04 6.87
C ALA A 116 -5.25 16.52 6.21
N ALA A 117 -4.42 17.24 6.96
CA ALA A 117 -3.11 17.70 6.48
C ALA A 117 -2.17 16.52 6.18
N VAL A 118 -2.14 15.51 7.06
CA VAL A 118 -1.34 14.28 6.87
C VAL A 118 -1.81 13.52 5.63
N TYR A 119 -3.09 13.27 5.46
CA TYR A 119 -3.64 12.57 4.31
C TYR A 119 -3.33 13.29 3.00
N LEU A 120 -3.56 14.62 2.97
CA LEU A 120 -3.23 15.42 1.79
C LEU A 120 -1.74 15.36 1.44
N ALA A 121 -0.87 15.56 2.42
CA ALA A 121 0.57 15.53 2.22
C ALA A 121 1.07 14.13 1.83
N PHE A 122 0.53 13.08 2.44
CA PHE A 122 0.82 11.68 2.12
C PHE A 122 0.41 11.33 0.68
N SER A 123 -0.78 11.72 0.26
CA SER A 123 -1.28 11.51 -1.11
C SER A 123 -0.43 12.27 -2.13
N VAL A 124 -0.10 13.54 -1.88
CA VAL A 124 0.80 14.32 -2.74
C VAL A 124 2.17 13.64 -2.84
N ALA A 125 2.77 13.24 -1.71
CA ALA A 125 4.08 12.58 -1.70
C ALA A 125 4.04 11.26 -2.45
N THR A 126 3.06 10.39 -2.18
CA THR A 126 2.93 9.05 -2.76
C THR A 126 2.67 9.10 -4.26
N ILE A 127 1.70 9.89 -4.72
CA ILE A 127 1.37 10.02 -6.14
C ILE A 127 2.59 10.54 -6.92
N ASN A 128 3.28 11.57 -6.40
CA ASN A 128 4.44 12.14 -7.06
C ASN A 128 5.66 11.21 -7.04
N HIS A 129 5.88 10.48 -5.95
CA HIS A 129 6.97 9.51 -5.87
C HIS A 129 6.75 8.36 -6.86
N ASN A 130 5.51 7.83 -6.94
CA ASN A 130 5.16 6.78 -7.89
C ASN A 130 5.28 7.24 -9.34
N ALA A 131 4.73 8.41 -9.66
CA ALA A 131 4.80 8.99 -10.99
C ALA A 131 6.24 9.29 -11.40
N TRP A 132 7.06 9.82 -10.49
CA TRP A 132 8.48 10.04 -10.72
C TRP A 132 9.23 8.75 -11.06
N GLY A 133 8.98 7.66 -10.31
CA GLY A 133 9.56 6.34 -10.59
C GLY A 133 9.24 5.83 -11.99
N ALA A 134 7.99 6.00 -12.44
CA ALA A 134 7.58 5.64 -13.79
C ALA A 134 8.26 6.49 -14.88
N GLU A 135 8.60 7.74 -14.56
CA GLU A 135 9.26 8.68 -15.46
C GLU A 135 10.79 8.49 -15.53
N LEU A 136 11.42 7.77 -14.57
CA LEU A 136 12.88 7.60 -14.49
C LEU A 136 13.49 6.75 -15.61
N SER A 137 12.73 5.83 -16.21
CA SER A 137 13.23 4.98 -17.30
C SER A 137 12.15 4.66 -18.32
N ARG A 138 12.56 4.52 -19.58
CA ARG A 138 11.71 3.99 -20.68
C ARG A 138 11.84 2.47 -20.82
N ASP A 139 12.88 1.86 -20.26
CA ASP A 139 13.09 0.41 -20.26
C ASP A 139 12.10 -0.27 -19.30
N PRO A 140 11.26 -1.21 -19.79
CA PRO A 140 10.31 -1.94 -18.97
C PRO A 140 10.97 -2.73 -17.82
N VAL A 141 12.13 -3.32 -18.04
CA VAL A 141 12.85 -4.10 -17.00
C VAL A 141 13.36 -3.17 -15.91
N GLU A 142 13.88 -2.00 -16.30
CA GLU A 142 14.37 -1.01 -15.35
C GLU A 142 13.24 -0.42 -14.52
N ARG A 143 12.05 -0.17 -15.10
CA ARG A 143 10.86 0.24 -14.34
C ARG A 143 10.48 -0.77 -13.27
N THR A 144 10.58 -2.07 -13.57
CA THR A 144 10.34 -3.12 -12.56
C THR A 144 11.39 -3.07 -11.44
N ARG A 145 12.68 -2.83 -11.76
CA ARG A 145 13.73 -2.66 -10.74
C ARG A 145 13.46 -1.46 -9.83
N ILE A 146 13.10 -0.32 -10.42
CA ILE A 146 12.77 0.93 -9.70
C ILE A 146 11.61 0.68 -8.73
N THR A 147 10.53 0.09 -9.21
CA THR A 147 9.34 -0.21 -8.39
C THR A 147 9.66 -1.22 -7.30
N ALA A 148 10.33 -2.33 -7.64
CA ALA A 148 10.70 -3.37 -6.68
C ALA A 148 11.64 -2.84 -5.57
N THR A 149 12.60 -1.95 -5.91
CA THR A 149 13.46 -1.34 -4.91
C THR A 149 12.67 -0.46 -3.95
N ARG A 150 11.75 0.35 -4.46
CA ARG A 150 10.86 1.19 -3.64
C ARG A 150 10.00 0.34 -2.71
N GLU A 151 9.31 -0.66 -3.26
CA GLU A 151 8.38 -1.51 -2.50
C GLU A 151 9.12 -2.43 -1.51
N GLY A 152 10.30 -2.94 -1.87
CA GLY A 152 11.13 -3.71 -0.96
C GLY A 152 11.56 -2.90 0.26
N LEU A 153 11.99 -1.64 0.05
CA LEU A 153 12.30 -0.71 1.15
C LEU A 153 11.04 -0.30 1.93
N ALA A 154 9.90 -0.15 1.25
CA ALA A 154 8.62 0.12 1.89
C ALA A 154 8.23 -1.00 2.87
N LEU A 155 8.40 -2.27 2.51
CA LEU A 155 8.16 -3.41 3.40
C LEU A 155 9.06 -3.39 4.64
N VAL A 156 10.33 -2.99 4.50
CA VAL A 156 11.21 -2.77 5.66
C VAL A 156 10.61 -1.70 6.58
N GLY A 157 10.08 -0.62 6.00
CA GLY A 157 9.38 0.43 6.77
C GLY A 157 8.16 -0.08 7.52
N VAL A 158 7.34 -0.93 6.90
CA VAL A 158 6.19 -1.58 7.58
C VAL A 158 6.63 -2.40 8.78
N VAL A 159 7.69 -3.22 8.62
CA VAL A 159 8.22 -4.04 9.72
C VAL A 159 8.73 -3.15 10.86
N ILE A 160 9.46 -2.08 10.56
CA ILE A 160 9.92 -1.13 11.59
C ILE A 160 8.71 -0.52 12.32
N ALA A 161 7.70 -0.04 11.59
CA ALA A 161 6.53 0.60 12.18
C ALA A 161 5.69 -0.36 13.04
N SER A 162 5.71 -1.67 12.77
CA SER A 162 4.97 -2.66 13.54
C SER A 162 5.58 -2.96 14.92
N VAL A 163 6.87 -2.70 15.10
CA VAL A 163 7.62 -3.08 16.31
C VAL A 163 8.11 -1.86 17.10
N ALA A 164 8.51 -0.80 16.40
CA ALA A 164 9.17 0.36 17.01
C ALA A 164 8.33 1.07 18.09
N PRO A 165 7.02 1.31 17.97
CA PRO A 165 6.26 1.96 19.03
C PRO A 165 6.30 1.23 20.35
N ALA A 166 6.17 -0.10 20.34
CA ALA A 166 6.22 -0.92 21.53
C ALA A 166 7.62 -0.94 22.17
N LEU A 167 8.68 -1.08 21.35
CA LEU A 167 10.06 -1.08 21.85
C LEU A 167 10.46 0.27 22.45
N ILE A 168 10.08 1.38 21.81
CA ILE A 168 10.40 2.75 22.26
C ILE A 168 9.60 3.11 23.51
N GLY A 169 8.40 2.55 23.68
CA GLY A 169 7.53 2.79 24.84
C GLY A 169 8.05 2.13 26.10
N GLY A 170 8.69 0.96 26.00
CA GLY A 170 9.14 0.18 27.16
C GLY A 170 7.98 -0.06 28.14
N ASP A 171 8.23 0.16 29.44
CA ASP A 171 7.22 0.00 30.50
C ASP A 171 6.03 0.96 30.39
N GLY A 172 6.18 2.08 29.68
CA GLY A 172 5.11 3.03 29.39
C GLY A 172 4.18 2.64 28.24
N GLY A 173 4.46 1.53 27.57
CA GLY A 173 3.67 0.97 26.48
C GLY A 173 3.46 1.92 25.30
N GLU A 174 2.39 1.69 24.55
CA GLU A 174 2.07 2.48 23.34
C GLU A 174 1.76 3.95 23.63
N ALA A 175 1.21 4.28 24.79
CA ALA A 175 0.88 5.65 25.17
C ALA A 175 2.12 6.58 25.19
N VAL A 176 3.26 6.06 25.62
CA VAL A 176 4.55 6.76 25.63
C VAL A 176 5.32 6.54 24.33
N GLY A 177 5.20 5.35 23.76
CA GLY A 177 5.92 4.94 22.55
C GLY A 177 5.47 5.67 21.30
N LEU A 178 4.18 5.90 21.12
CA LEU A 178 3.64 6.52 19.90
C LEU A 178 4.08 7.99 19.71
N PRO A 179 4.03 8.87 20.70
CA PRO A 179 4.58 10.24 20.55
C PRO A 179 6.07 10.25 20.23
N ARG A 180 6.86 9.41 20.90
CA ARG A 180 8.30 9.27 20.63
C ARG A 180 8.58 8.73 19.24
N PHE A 181 7.82 7.71 18.84
CA PHE A 181 7.88 7.15 17.49
C PHE A 181 7.53 8.21 16.43
N ALA A 182 6.45 8.99 16.61
CA ALA A 182 6.04 10.02 15.67
C ALA A 182 7.10 11.09 15.47
N PHE A 183 7.80 11.49 16.54
CA PHE A 183 8.93 12.42 16.45
C PHE A 183 10.13 11.79 15.71
N GLY A 184 10.52 10.57 16.07
CA GLY A 184 11.58 9.82 15.38
C GLY A 184 11.24 9.58 13.90
N TYR A 185 9.97 9.25 13.60
CA TYR A 185 9.45 9.14 12.25
C TYR A 185 9.60 10.44 11.46
N ALA A 186 9.27 11.59 12.06
CA ALA A 186 9.40 12.88 11.38
C ALA A 186 10.85 13.16 10.97
N LEU A 187 11.81 12.92 11.85
CA LEU A 187 13.24 13.06 11.56
C LEU A 187 13.70 12.08 10.47
N PHE A 188 13.26 10.83 10.57
CA PHE A 188 13.60 9.80 9.58
C PHE A 188 13.00 10.10 8.20
N LEU A 189 11.75 10.59 8.15
CA LEU A 189 11.10 11.05 6.92
C LEU A 189 11.89 12.20 6.26
N LEU A 190 12.29 13.19 7.05
CA LEU A 190 13.10 14.32 6.56
C LEU A 190 14.45 13.86 6.01
N LEU A 191 15.12 12.93 6.69
CA LEU A 191 16.39 12.36 6.24
C LEU A 191 16.24 11.60 4.91
N CYS A 192 15.27 10.68 4.83
CA CYS A 192 15.00 9.92 3.61
C CYS A 192 14.60 10.84 2.45
N ALA A 193 13.78 11.86 2.71
CA ALA A 193 13.42 12.86 1.72
C ALA A 193 14.63 13.65 1.24
N ALA A 194 15.53 14.08 2.14
CA ALA A 194 16.75 14.79 1.78
C ALA A 194 17.66 13.93 0.87
N ILE A 195 17.84 12.63 1.21
CA ILE A 195 18.58 11.68 0.36
C ILE A 195 17.94 11.57 -1.02
N THR A 196 16.61 11.37 -1.06
CA THR A 196 15.88 11.18 -2.32
C THR A 196 15.88 12.44 -3.19
N LEU A 197 15.61 13.59 -2.61
CA LEU A 197 15.57 14.87 -3.34
C LEU A 197 16.97 15.30 -3.83
N GLY A 198 18.00 15.01 -3.05
CA GLY A 198 19.39 15.35 -3.38
C GLY A 198 20.04 14.39 -4.37
N ALA A 199 19.91 13.08 -4.16
CA ALA A 199 20.72 12.08 -4.87
C ALA A 199 19.95 11.30 -5.96
N ALA A 200 18.60 11.23 -5.91
CA ALA A 200 17.86 10.56 -6.98
C ALA A 200 17.83 11.38 -8.28
N PRO A 201 17.87 10.72 -9.47
CA PRO A 201 17.94 11.40 -10.75
C PRO A 201 16.73 12.30 -11.00
N ALA A 202 16.96 13.51 -11.52
CA ALA A 202 15.89 14.42 -11.95
C ALA A 202 15.39 14.03 -13.34
N VAL A 203 14.07 14.14 -13.55
CA VAL A 203 13.45 13.95 -14.86
C VAL A 203 13.03 15.31 -15.42
N LYS A 204 13.44 15.59 -16.66
CA LYS A 204 12.94 16.75 -17.41
C LYS A 204 11.54 16.41 -17.91
N ARG A 205 10.54 17.15 -17.45
CA ARG A 205 9.15 17.00 -17.88
C ARG A 205 8.78 18.08 -18.88
N SER A 206 8.07 17.67 -19.93
CA SER A 206 7.32 18.60 -20.77
C SER A 206 5.99 18.90 -20.04
N ARG A 207 5.67 20.17 -19.87
CA ARG A 207 4.36 20.57 -19.35
C ARG A 207 3.29 20.22 -20.36
N ASP A 208 2.13 19.72 -19.90
CA ASP A 208 0.97 19.59 -20.78
C ASP A 208 0.42 20.99 -21.11
N PRO A 209 0.43 21.43 -22.37
CA PRO A 209 -0.08 22.73 -22.75
C PRO A 209 -1.61 22.85 -22.69
N ARG A 210 -2.33 21.72 -22.52
CA ARG A 210 -3.80 21.66 -22.65
C ARG A 210 -4.59 22.20 -21.46
N GLY A 211 -3.95 22.70 -20.44
CA GLY A 211 -4.63 23.24 -19.27
C GLY A 211 -5.45 22.20 -18.46
N PHE A 212 -5.84 22.52 -17.22
CA PHE A 212 -6.66 21.63 -16.37
C PHE A 212 -8.13 21.65 -16.79
N ARG A 213 -8.64 20.49 -17.05
CA ARG A 213 -10.07 20.26 -17.14
C ARG A 213 -10.42 19.11 -16.21
N PHE A 214 -11.44 19.25 -15.39
CA PHE A 214 -11.96 18.13 -14.58
C PHE A 214 -12.28 16.90 -15.45
N ALA A 215 -12.74 17.11 -16.68
CA ALA A 215 -12.98 16.04 -17.65
C ALA A 215 -11.72 15.19 -17.97
N ASN A 216 -10.51 15.74 -17.81
CA ASN A 216 -9.27 15.02 -18.07
C ASN A 216 -8.90 14.04 -16.97
N MET A 217 -9.47 14.17 -15.77
CA MET A 217 -9.21 13.24 -14.65
C MET A 217 -9.72 11.83 -14.92
N ALA A 218 -10.83 11.71 -15.64
CA ALA A 218 -11.38 10.42 -16.05
C ALA A 218 -10.82 9.93 -17.40
N ALA A 219 -9.95 10.69 -18.05
CA ALA A 219 -9.39 10.32 -19.35
C ALA A 219 -8.68 8.95 -19.36
N PRO A 220 -7.91 8.55 -18.31
CA PRO A 220 -7.34 7.20 -18.26
C PRO A 220 -8.40 6.09 -18.30
N LEU A 221 -9.61 6.32 -17.79
CA LEU A 221 -10.71 5.34 -17.81
C LEU A 221 -11.28 5.12 -19.23
N LYS A 222 -10.97 5.97 -20.20
CA LYS A 222 -11.32 5.76 -21.61
C LYS A 222 -10.35 4.80 -22.30
N ASP A 223 -9.15 4.59 -21.73
CA ASP A 223 -8.15 3.67 -22.24
C ASP A 223 -8.51 2.22 -21.88
N PRO A 224 -8.77 1.34 -22.88
CA PRO A 224 -9.12 -0.05 -22.62
C PRO A 224 -8.01 -0.84 -21.90
N ALA A 225 -6.73 -0.55 -22.19
CA ALA A 225 -5.61 -1.21 -21.55
C ALA A 225 -5.52 -0.84 -20.06
N PHE A 226 -5.71 0.44 -19.73
CA PHE A 226 -5.78 0.88 -18.34
C PHE A 226 -6.95 0.24 -17.59
N ARG A 227 -8.16 0.23 -18.18
CA ARG A 227 -9.33 -0.37 -17.52
C ARG A 227 -9.13 -1.86 -17.20
N ARG A 228 -8.60 -2.65 -18.14
CA ARG A 228 -8.36 -4.08 -17.94
C ARG A 228 -7.27 -4.32 -16.88
N LEU A 229 -6.18 -3.53 -16.92
CA LEU A 229 -5.15 -3.59 -15.89
C LEU A 229 -5.72 -3.21 -14.51
N LEU A 230 -6.53 -2.15 -14.46
CA LEU A 230 -7.19 -1.69 -13.24
C LEU A 230 -8.16 -2.76 -12.69
N SER A 231 -8.93 -3.45 -13.55
CA SER A 231 -9.83 -4.53 -13.14
C SER A 231 -9.06 -5.69 -12.52
N ALA A 232 -7.96 -6.14 -13.15
CA ALA A 232 -7.10 -7.17 -12.59
C ALA A 232 -6.49 -6.74 -11.25
N PHE A 233 -6.05 -5.48 -11.16
CA PHE A 233 -5.50 -4.90 -9.93
C PHE A 233 -6.54 -4.80 -8.81
N MET A 234 -7.77 -4.38 -9.11
CA MET A 234 -8.86 -4.29 -8.13
C MET A 234 -9.23 -5.67 -7.59
N LEU A 235 -9.44 -6.66 -8.47
CA LEU A 235 -9.78 -8.02 -8.05
C LEU A 235 -8.66 -8.64 -7.19
N ASN A 236 -7.40 -8.53 -7.63
CA ASN A 236 -6.26 -9.01 -6.87
C ASN A 236 -6.06 -8.26 -5.56
N GLY A 237 -6.27 -6.94 -5.57
CA GLY A 237 -6.12 -6.07 -4.41
C GLY A 237 -7.17 -6.35 -3.33
N ILE A 238 -8.44 -6.51 -3.70
CA ILE A 238 -9.51 -6.92 -2.77
C ILE A 238 -9.21 -8.32 -2.22
N ALA A 239 -8.80 -9.26 -3.09
CA ALA A 239 -8.40 -10.61 -2.68
C ALA A 239 -7.28 -10.62 -1.65
N SER A 240 -6.29 -9.72 -1.77
CA SER A 240 -5.18 -9.61 -0.81
C SER A 240 -5.56 -8.82 0.45
N ALA A 241 -6.52 -7.90 0.36
CA ALA A 241 -6.96 -7.08 1.48
C ALA A 241 -7.93 -7.82 2.43
N ILE A 242 -8.67 -8.83 1.95
CA ILE A 242 -9.53 -9.66 2.82
C ILE A 242 -8.72 -10.37 3.91
N PRO A 243 -7.66 -11.15 3.58
CA PRO A 243 -6.81 -11.75 4.61
C PRO A 243 -6.15 -10.71 5.51
N ALA A 244 -5.68 -9.58 4.95
CA ALA A 244 -5.09 -8.52 5.75
C ALA A 244 -6.06 -7.94 6.80
N THR A 245 -7.37 -7.94 6.51
CA THR A 245 -8.42 -7.50 7.45
C THR A 245 -8.72 -8.56 8.51
N LEU A 246 -8.64 -9.84 8.17
CA LEU A 246 -9.13 -10.95 9.00
C LEU A 246 -8.03 -11.74 9.70
N VAL A 247 -6.76 -11.52 9.36
CA VAL A 247 -5.63 -12.34 9.84
C VAL A 247 -5.56 -12.42 11.35
N LEU A 248 -5.84 -11.34 12.08
CA LEU A 248 -5.75 -11.33 13.54
C LEU A 248 -6.84 -12.20 14.17
N PHE A 249 -8.06 -12.16 13.65
CA PHE A 249 -9.15 -13.03 14.07
C PHE A 249 -8.84 -14.50 13.76
N TYR A 250 -8.28 -14.76 12.57
CA TYR A 250 -7.92 -16.11 12.16
C TYR A 250 -6.83 -16.70 13.06
N ILE A 251 -5.78 -15.93 13.39
CA ILE A 251 -4.70 -16.36 14.29
C ILE A 251 -5.23 -16.60 15.71
N ALA A 252 -6.11 -15.72 16.23
CA ALA A 252 -6.62 -15.81 17.57
C ALA A 252 -7.65 -16.94 17.73
N ASP A 253 -8.62 -17.01 16.83
CA ASP A 253 -9.79 -17.86 17.01
C ASP A 253 -9.63 -19.24 16.36
N VAL A 254 -9.08 -19.32 15.13
CA VAL A 254 -8.90 -20.58 14.41
C VAL A 254 -7.62 -21.30 14.83
N LEU A 255 -6.47 -20.61 14.75
CA LEU A 255 -5.17 -21.23 15.05
C LEU A 255 -4.86 -21.26 16.55
N GLN A 256 -5.48 -20.39 17.36
CA GLN A 256 -5.20 -20.21 18.79
C GLN A 256 -3.71 -19.97 19.07
N ALA A 257 -3.06 -19.14 18.23
CA ALA A 257 -1.63 -18.92 18.21
C ALA A 257 -1.24 -17.44 18.32
N GLU A 258 -1.95 -16.65 19.15
CA GLU A 258 -1.74 -15.20 19.33
C GLU A 258 -0.29 -14.84 19.68
N ALA A 259 0.38 -15.67 20.50
CA ALA A 259 1.77 -15.46 20.86
C ALA A 259 2.73 -15.47 19.66
N ARG A 260 2.34 -16.09 18.53
CA ARG A 260 3.14 -16.16 17.28
C ARG A 260 2.71 -15.13 16.23
N GLN A 261 1.73 -14.27 16.51
CA GLN A 261 1.19 -13.29 15.56
C GLN A 261 2.29 -12.42 14.92
N GLY A 262 3.20 -11.87 15.74
CA GLY A 262 4.30 -11.06 15.25
C GLY A 262 5.26 -11.83 14.34
N LEU A 263 5.50 -13.12 14.63
CA LEU A 263 6.32 -13.99 13.80
C LEU A 263 5.68 -14.21 12.41
N PHE A 264 4.39 -14.53 12.36
CA PHE A 264 3.66 -14.76 11.10
C PHE A 264 3.69 -13.54 10.20
N LEU A 265 3.32 -12.36 10.74
CA LEU A 265 3.33 -11.10 9.99
C LEU A 265 4.74 -10.69 9.59
N GLY A 266 5.71 -10.84 10.50
CA GLY A 266 7.12 -10.56 10.22
C GLY A 266 7.65 -11.42 9.07
N LEU A 267 7.46 -12.74 9.11
CA LEU A 267 7.90 -13.65 8.05
C LEU A 267 7.20 -13.35 6.72
N TYR A 268 5.91 -13.04 6.72
CA TYR A 268 5.16 -12.67 5.53
C TYR A 268 5.77 -11.44 4.83
N PHE A 269 6.03 -10.37 5.58
CA PHE A 269 6.60 -9.14 4.99
C PHE A 269 8.08 -9.30 4.61
N VAL A 270 8.87 -10.02 5.41
CA VAL A 270 10.27 -10.31 5.10
C VAL A 270 10.37 -11.17 3.83
N ALA A 271 9.53 -12.20 3.70
CA ALA A 271 9.46 -13.02 2.50
C ALA A 271 9.05 -12.19 1.27
N GLY A 272 8.12 -11.24 1.44
CA GLY A 272 7.73 -10.29 0.38
C GLY A 272 8.90 -9.46 -0.11
N ALA A 273 9.66 -8.86 0.79
CA ALA A 273 10.85 -8.07 0.47
C ALA A 273 11.94 -8.94 -0.18
N ALA A 274 12.23 -10.12 0.39
CA ALA A 274 13.21 -11.07 -0.14
C ALA A 274 12.83 -11.64 -1.52
N GLY A 275 11.52 -11.73 -1.81
CA GLY A 275 10.99 -12.18 -3.10
C GLY A 275 11.16 -11.18 -4.24
N MET A 276 11.34 -9.88 -3.96
CA MET A 276 11.42 -8.83 -4.98
C MET A 276 12.47 -9.11 -6.08
N PRO A 277 13.74 -9.47 -5.77
CA PRO A 277 14.73 -9.78 -6.80
C PRO A 277 14.35 -10.97 -7.68
N LEU A 278 13.65 -11.97 -7.11
CA LEU A 278 13.15 -13.13 -7.88
C LEU A 278 12.14 -12.67 -8.94
N TRP A 279 11.14 -11.85 -8.56
CA TRP A 279 10.12 -11.36 -9.46
C TRP A 279 10.66 -10.41 -10.53
N VAL A 280 11.66 -9.58 -10.19
CA VAL A 280 12.38 -8.75 -11.16
C VAL A 280 13.06 -9.63 -12.21
N LYS A 281 13.78 -10.68 -11.80
CA LYS A 281 14.47 -11.61 -12.72
C LYS A 281 13.47 -12.41 -13.55
N LEU A 282 12.40 -12.91 -12.94
CA LEU A 282 11.36 -13.69 -13.64
C LEU A 282 10.64 -12.83 -14.66
N SER A 283 10.22 -11.62 -14.29
CA SER A 283 9.53 -10.69 -15.19
C SER A 283 10.39 -10.25 -16.39
N ALA A 284 11.72 -10.19 -16.21
CA ALA A 284 12.65 -9.93 -17.31
C ALA A 284 12.74 -11.09 -18.31
N ARG A 285 12.50 -12.35 -17.88
CA ARG A 285 12.57 -13.54 -18.72
C ARG A 285 11.26 -13.86 -19.43
N ILE A 286 10.14 -13.87 -18.70
CA ILE A 286 8.83 -14.32 -19.22
C ILE A 286 7.84 -13.16 -19.45
N GLY A 287 8.24 -11.92 -19.14
CA GLY A 287 7.38 -10.73 -19.18
C GLY A 287 6.59 -10.52 -17.88
N LYS A 288 6.26 -9.25 -17.58
CA LYS A 288 5.61 -8.84 -16.32
C LYS A 288 4.24 -9.46 -16.12
N VAL A 289 3.42 -9.52 -17.17
CA VAL A 289 2.05 -10.05 -17.13
C VAL A 289 2.07 -11.53 -16.73
N ARG A 290 2.91 -12.34 -17.39
CA ARG A 290 3.04 -13.76 -17.07
C ARG A 290 3.63 -13.95 -15.66
N ALA A 291 4.65 -13.19 -15.29
CA ALA A 291 5.26 -13.25 -13.97
C ALA A 291 4.26 -12.94 -12.85
N TRP A 292 3.40 -11.94 -13.05
CA TRP A 292 2.34 -11.60 -12.10
C TRP A 292 1.26 -12.69 -12.03
N GLY A 293 0.85 -13.26 -13.17
CA GLY A 293 -0.05 -14.42 -13.21
C GLY A 293 0.51 -15.63 -12.45
N VAL A 294 1.80 -15.94 -12.62
CA VAL A 294 2.48 -17.01 -11.86
C VAL A 294 2.45 -16.72 -10.36
N ALA A 295 2.72 -15.49 -9.94
CA ALA A 295 2.65 -15.09 -8.53
C ALA A 295 1.24 -15.28 -7.94
N MET A 296 0.20 -14.89 -8.68
CA MET A 296 -1.19 -15.11 -8.25
C MET A 296 -1.50 -16.61 -8.08
N VAL A 297 -1.04 -17.46 -9.00
CA VAL A 297 -1.23 -18.92 -8.91
C VAL A 297 -0.47 -19.48 -7.72
N VAL A 298 0.78 -19.06 -7.49
CA VAL A 298 1.55 -19.46 -6.30
C VAL A 298 0.85 -19.02 -5.01
N ALA A 299 0.31 -17.79 -4.98
CA ALA A 299 -0.44 -17.30 -3.83
C ALA A 299 -1.69 -18.16 -3.57
N ILE A 300 -2.47 -18.50 -4.61
CA ILE A 300 -3.65 -19.37 -4.48
C ILE A 300 -3.24 -20.75 -3.96
N ALA A 301 -2.23 -21.38 -4.58
CA ALA A 301 -1.76 -22.72 -4.22
C ALA A 301 -1.25 -22.80 -2.77
N ALA A 302 -0.60 -21.72 -2.27
CA ALA A 302 -0.14 -21.64 -0.90
C ALA A 302 -1.28 -21.33 0.08
N PHE A 303 -2.19 -20.42 -0.29
CA PHE A 303 -3.13 -19.84 0.65
C PHE A 303 -4.41 -20.68 0.83
N VAL A 304 -4.78 -21.51 -0.16
CA VAL A 304 -5.97 -22.37 -0.08
C VAL A 304 -5.91 -23.32 1.11
N TRP A 305 -4.73 -23.73 1.53
CA TRP A 305 -4.54 -24.64 2.66
C TRP A 305 -4.94 -24.03 4.00
N ALA A 306 -4.93 -22.69 4.11
CA ALA A 306 -5.41 -22.01 5.30
C ALA A 306 -6.92 -22.28 5.59
N ALA A 307 -7.71 -22.75 4.61
CA ALA A 307 -9.08 -23.14 4.83
C ALA A 307 -9.23 -24.43 5.68
N PHE A 308 -8.16 -25.22 5.79
CA PHE A 308 -8.16 -26.54 6.42
C PHE A 308 -7.37 -26.58 7.73
N LEU A 309 -6.75 -25.47 8.14
CA LEU A 309 -5.99 -25.42 9.39
C LEU A 309 -6.90 -25.18 10.60
N GLY A 310 -6.44 -25.63 11.77
CA GLY A 310 -7.09 -25.47 13.04
C GLY A 310 -6.12 -25.18 14.20
N ALA A 311 -6.61 -25.34 15.42
CA ALA A 311 -5.79 -25.17 16.62
C ALA A 311 -4.61 -26.15 16.61
N GLY A 312 -3.40 -25.63 16.77
CA GLY A 312 -2.16 -26.43 16.76
C GLY A 312 -1.40 -26.40 15.41
N ASP A 313 -2.00 -25.93 14.32
CA ASP A 313 -1.38 -25.92 12.98
C ASP A 313 -0.51 -24.66 12.72
N ALA A 314 0.02 -24.05 13.76
CA ALA A 314 0.81 -22.82 13.69
C ALA A 314 2.06 -22.94 12.78
N ASP A 315 2.69 -24.12 12.75
CA ASP A 315 3.86 -24.35 11.90
C ASP A 315 3.51 -24.47 10.42
N ALA A 316 2.39 -25.11 10.09
CA ALA A 316 1.85 -25.13 8.73
C ALA A 316 1.46 -23.72 8.25
N PHE A 317 0.85 -22.92 9.12
CA PHE A 317 0.55 -21.52 8.83
C PHE A 317 1.80 -20.67 8.59
N THR A 318 2.89 -20.96 9.29
CA THR A 318 4.20 -20.31 9.05
C THR A 318 4.65 -20.52 7.60
N ILE A 319 4.53 -21.74 7.07
CA ILE A 319 4.87 -22.04 5.67
C ILE A 319 3.98 -21.25 4.71
N ILE A 320 2.67 -21.20 4.99
CA ILE A 320 1.72 -20.40 4.18
C ILE A 320 2.11 -18.92 4.19
N CYS A 321 2.49 -18.36 5.35
CA CYS A 321 2.94 -16.97 5.45
C CYS A 321 4.18 -16.70 4.61
N VAL A 322 5.17 -17.59 4.59
CA VAL A 322 6.38 -17.43 3.78
C VAL A 322 6.06 -17.52 2.30
N LEU A 323 5.31 -18.52 1.84
CA LEU A 323 5.00 -18.72 0.43
C LEU A 323 4.08 -17.61 -0.12
N SER A 324 3.03 -17.24 0.61
CA SER A 324 2.15 -16.14 0.24
C SER A 324 2.86 -14.79 0.33
N GLY A 325 3.77 -14.62 1.30
CA GLY A 325 4.66 -13.48 1.40
C GLY A 325 5.56 -13.34 0.18
N LEU A 326 6.19 -14.41 -0.30
CA LEU A 326 6.96 -14.36 -1.55
C LEU A 326 6.11 -13.83 -2.71
N ALA A 327 4.87 -14.28 -2.85
CA ALA A 327 3.96 -13.81 -3.89
C ALA A 327 3.57 -12.33 -3.71
N LEU A 328 3.47 -11.81 -2.48
CA LEU A 328 3.24 -10.40 -2.19
C LEU A 328 4.27 -9.51 -2.89
N GLY A 329 5.54 -9.93 -2.96
CA GLY A 329 6.58 -9.17 -3.66
C GLY A 329 6.23 -8.86 -5.12
N ALA A 330 5.58 -9.81 -5.83
CA ALA A 330 5.08 -9.58 -7.18
C ALA A 330 3.88 -8.63 -7.21
N ASP A 331 2.92 -8.81 -6.28
CA ASP A 331 1.72 -7.98 -6.19
C ASP A 331 2.04 -6.49 -5.92
N LEU A 332 3.15 -6.21 -5.26
CA LEU A 332 3.63 -4.85 -5.01
C LEU A 332 4.47 -4.29 -6.18
N ALA A 333 5.36 -5.09 -6.77
CA ALA A 333 6.33 -4.60 -7.76
C ALA A 333 5.77 -4.53 -9.19
N LEU A 334 5.00 -5.54 -9.62
CA LEU A 334 4.63 -5.69 -11.02
C LEU A 334 3.46 -4.80 -11.46
N PRO A 335 2.35 -4.63 -10.72
CA PRO A 335 1.22 -3.82 -11.16
C PRO A 335 1.56 -2.35 -11.41
N PRO A 336 2.26 -1.63 -10.50
CA PRO A 336 2.64 -0.25 -10.78
C PRO A 336 3.65 -0.13 -11.93
N SER A 337 4.49 -1.16 -12.13
CA SER A 337 5.41 -1.22 -13.27
C SER A 337 4.67 -1.46 -14.60
N LEU A 338 3.61 -2.27 -14.61
CA LEU A 338 2.71 -2.45 -15.76
C LEU A 338 1.93 -1.17 -16.07
N LEU A 339 1.45 -0.47 -15.03
CA LEU A 339 0.82 0.83 -15.20
C LEU A 339 1.74 1.82 -15.91
N ALA A 340 3.00 1.88 -15.50
CA ALA A 340 4.00 2.72 -16.16
C ALA A 340 4.22 2.31 -17.62
N ASP A 341 4.16 1.00 -17.94
CA ASP A 341 4.25 0.50 -19.32
C ASP A 341 3.05 0.96 -20.17
N VAL A 342 1.84 0.89 -19.63
CA VAL A 342 0.61 1.38 -20.28
C VAL A 342 0.73 2.88 -20.58
N ILE A 343 1.17 3.69 -19.62
CA ILE A 343 1.33 5.13 -19.75
C ILE A 343 2.31 5.47 -20.89
N VAL A 344 3.47 4.82 -20.90
CA VAL A 344 4.51 5.05 -21.93
C VAL A 344 4.01 4.65 -23.31
N ARG A 345 3.37 3.47 -23.41
CA ARG A 345 2.87 2.95 -24.67
C ARG A 345 1.80 3.85 -25.30
N ASN A 346 0.92 4.40 -24.49
CA ASN A 346 -0.14 5.29 -24.95
C ASN A 346 0.33 6.74 -25.17
N GLY A 347 1.62 7.03 -25.06
CA GLY A 347 2.15 8.38 -25.17
C GLY A 347 1.66 9.35 -24.07
N SER A 348 1.11 8.81 -22.97
CA SER A 348 0.43 9.56 -21.93
C SER A 348 1.35 9.99 -20.78
N MET A 349 2.66 10.11 -21.03
CA MET A 349 3.65 10.53 -20.02
C MET A 349 3.35 11.91 -19.41
N HIS A 350 2.62 12.77 -20.13
CA HIS A 350 2.16 14.06 -19.64
C HIS A 350 1.10 13.95 -18.52
N ALA A 351 0.37 12.81 -18.46
CA ALA A 351 -0.71 12.53 -17.53
C ALA A 351 -0.34 11.48 -16.45
N THR A 352 0.94 11.20 -16.25
CA THR A 352 1.43 10.15 -15.32
C THR A 352 0.85 10.29 -13.91
N GLY A 353 0.77 11.53 -13.40
CA GLY A 353 0.16 11.79 -12.08
C GLY A 353 -1.32 11.47 -12.04
N THR A 354 -2.09 11.75 -13.11
CA THR A 354 -3.51 11.42 -13.21
C THR A 354 -3.73 9.90 -13.15
N TYR A 355 -2.92 9.11 -13.89
CA TYR A 355 -2.97 7.65 -13.82
C TYR A 355 -2.64 7.13 -12.41
N PHE A 356 -1.59 7.64 -11.77
CA PHE A 356 -1.23 7.23 -10.40
C PHE A 356 -2.21 7.75 -9.36
N GLY A 357 -2.87 8.88 -9.54
CA GLY A 357 -3.96 9.34 -8.69
C GLY A 357 -5.15 8.39 -8.69
N LEU A 358 -5.61 7.95 -9.87
CA LEU A 358 -6.65 6.91 -9.99
C LEU A 358 -6.20 5.57 -9.40
N TRP A 359 -4.92 5.21 -9.57
CA TRP A 359 -4.35 4.00 -8.99
C TRP A 359 -4.33 4.04 -7.46
N THR A 360 -3.97 5.18 -6.87
CA THR A 360 -3.98 5.37 -5.42
C THR A 360 -5.40 5.31 -4.86
N LEU A 361 -6.37 5.95 -5.53
CA LEU A 361 -7.79 5.78 -5.19
C LEU A 361 -8.20 4.30 -5.22
N ALA A 362 -7.85 3.56 -6.29
CA ALA A 362 -8.16 2.13 -6.40
C ALA A 362 -7.52 1.31 -5.27
N THR A 363 -6.28 1.63 -4.87
CA THR A 363 -5.60 0.98 -3.74
C THR A 363 -6.37 1.21 -2.43
N LYS A 364 -6.83 2.43 -2.17
CA LYS A 364 -7.64 2.75 -0.99
C LYS A 364 -9.01 2.05 -1.02
N LEU A 365 -9.65 2.01 -2.21
CA LEU A 365 -10.91 1.31 -2.41
C LEU A 365 -10.79 -0.21 -2.20
N ASN A 366 -9.69 -0.84 -2.59
CA ASN A 366 -9.46 -2.27 -2.34
C ASN A 366 -9.56 -2.61 -0.85
N LEU A 367 -8.93 -1.82 0.01
CA LEU A 367 -8.95 -2.03 1.44
C LEU A 367 -10.36 -1.76 2.04
N ALA A 368 -11.02 -0.70 1.58
CA ALA A 368 -12.37 -0.37 2.03
C ALA A 368 -13.40 -1.43 1.62
N LEU A 369 -13.34 -1.90 0.37
CA LEU A 369 -14.24 -2.93 -0.14
C LEU A 369 -13.99 -4.28 0.53
N ALA A 370 -12.73 -4.65 0.77
CA ALA A 370 -12.41 -5.89 1.47
C ALA A 370 -13.01 -5.93 2.88
N ALA A 371 -12.83 -4.87 3.66
CA ALA A 371 -13.42 -4.77 5.00
C ALA A 371 -14.96 -4.70 4.95
N GLY A 372 -15.50 -3.89 4.01
CA GLY A 372 -16.94 -3.71 3.82
C GLY A 372 -17.69 -4.94 3.31
N ILE A 373 -16.98 -5.91 2.71
CA ILE A 373 -17.55 -7.18 2.26
C ILE A 373 -17.29 -8.29 3.30
N ALA A 374 -16.05 -8.43 3.77
CA ALA A 374 -15.66 -9.57 4.58
C ALA A 374 -16.30 -9.54 5.97
N LEU A 375 -16.35 -8.38 6.65
CA LEU A 375 -16.89 -8.31 8.01
C LEU A 375 -18.42 -8.52 8.06
N PRO A 376 -19.25 -7.88 7.19
CA PRO A 376 -20.68 -8.18 7.16
C PRO A 376 -21.00 -9.61 6.74
N LEU A 377 -20.20 -10.19 5.82
CA LEU A 377 -20.35 -11.57 5.41
C LEU A 377 -20.10 -12.53 6.57
N LEU A 378 -19.06 -12.30 7.37
CA LEU A 378 -18.79 -13.09 8.57
C LEU A 378 -19.89 -12.97 9.60
N ALA A 379 -20.39 -11.75 9.85
CA ALA A 379 -21.50 -11.54 10.76
C ALA A 379 -22.78 -12.27 10.29
N TYR A 380 -23.07 -12.25 8.99
CA TYR A 380 -24.19 -12.98 8.40
C TYR A 380 -24.03 -14.50 8.53
N LEU A 381 -22.80 -15.02 8.45
CA LEU A 381 -22.49 -16.44 8.65
C LEU A 381 -22.41 -16.83 10.13
N GLY A 382 -22.75 -15.93 11.07
CA GLY A 382 -22.83 -16.19 12.50
C GLY A 382 -21.50 -16.13 13.25
N TYR A 383 -20.42 -15.64 12.63
CA TYR A 383 -19.17 -15.44 13.33
C TYR A 383 -19.19 -14.15 14.16
N THR A 384 -18.73 -14.29 15.40
CA THR A 384 -18.42 -13.17 16.31
C THR A 384 -17.00 -13.33 16.84
N PRO A 385 -16.27 -12.22 17.11
CA PRO A 385 -14.93 -12.31 17.69
C PRO A 385 -14.92 -13.14 18.98
N ALA A 386 -13.88 -13.95 19.17
CA ALA A 386 -13.72 -14.90 20.26
C ALA A 386 -14.72 -16.07 20.25
N ALA A 387 -15.45 -16.30 19.15
CA ALA A 387 -16.30 -17.48 18.99
C ALA A 387 -15.50 -18.77 19.18
N ARG A 388 -16.16 -19.80 19.74
CA ARG A 388 -15.60 -21.17 19.86
C ARG A 388 -16.51 -22.19 19.18
N ASP A 389 -17.62 -21.75 18.59
CA ASP A 389 -18.50 -22.62 17.82
C ASP A 389 -17.79 -23.09 16.53
N PRO A 390 -17.76 -24.41 16.26
CA PRO A 390 -17.09 -24.95 15.07
C PRO A 390 -17.62 -24.40 13.75
N ALA A 391 -18.93 -24.11 13.63
CA ALA A 391 -19.51 -23.56 12.42
C ALA A 391 -19.04 -22.12 12.17
N ALA A 392 -18.97 -21.30 13.22
CA ALA A 392 -18.46 -19.93 13.15
C ALA A 392 -16.96 -19.89 12.78
N LEU A 393 -16.14 -20.77 13.37
CA LEU A 393 -14.72 -20.91 13.05
C LEU A 393 -14.50 -21.36 11.60
N HIS A 394 -15.32 -22.32 11.14
CA HIS A 394 -15.27 -22.77 9.74
C HIS A 394 -15.65 -21.64 8.78
N ALA A 395 -16.69 -20.86 9.10
CA ALA A 395 -17.05 -19.68 8.33
C ALA A 395 -15.90 -18.66 8.22
N LEU A 396 -15.21 -18.38 9.35
CA LEU A 396 -14.03 -17.53 9.36
C LEU A 396 -12.91 -18.10 8.46
N ALA A 397 -12.61 -19.39 8.58
CA ALA A 397 -11.57 -20.04 7.76
C ALA A 397 -11.90 -19.99 6.24
N LEU A 398 -13.17 -20.21 5.87
CA LEU A 398 -13.60 -20.10 4.48
C LEU A 398 -13.52 -18.68 3.94
N VAL A 399 -14.02 -17.68 4.67
CA VAL A 399 -13.95 -16.28 4.23
C VAL A 399 -12.51 -15.78 4.19
N TYR A 400 -11.68 -16.20 5.14
CA TYR A 400 -10.27 -15.85 5.20
C TYR A 400 -9.46 -16.43 4.04
N ALA A 401 -9.67 -17.70 3.66
CA ALA A 401 -8.85 -18.43 2.70
C ALA A 401 -9.52 -18.64 1.34
N ALA A 402 -10.77 -19.10 1.28
CA ALA A 402 -11.41 -19.44 0.02
C ALA A 402 -11.86 -18.22 -0.78
N ALA A 403 -12.44 -17.19 -0.14
CA ALA A 403 -12.89 -16.00 -0.84
C ALA A 403 -11.75 -15.25 -1.56
N PRO A 404 -10.56 -15.04 -0.96
CA PRO A 404 -9.40 -14.50 -1.66
C PRO A 404 -8.94 -15.34 -2.85
N CYS A 405 -8.94 -16.67 -2.72
CA CYS A 405 -8.55 -17.57 -3.82
C CYS A 405 -9.49 -17.45 -5.02
N VAL A 406 -10.81 -17.40 -4.80
CA VAL A 406 -11.80 -17.18 -5.87
C VAL A 406 -11.61 -15.83 -6.56
N LEU A 407 -11.42 -14.75 -5.79
CA LEU A 407 -11.16 -13.43 -6.35
C LEU A 407 -9.85 -13.37 -7.13
N LYS A 408 -8.78 -14.03 -6.65
CA LYS A 408 -7.50 -14.12 -7.37
C LYS A 408 -7.64 -14.92 -8.68
N LEU A 409 -8.46 -15.96 -8.74
CA LEU A 409 -8.76 -16.63 -9.99
C LEU A 409 -9.42 -15.67 -11.00
N GLY A 410 -10.38 -14.86 -10.54
CA GLY A 410 -10.97 -13.80 -11.36
C GLY A 410 -9.93 -12.76 -11.82
N ALA A 411 -8.98 -12.41 -10.95
CA ALA A 411 -7.88 -11.51 -11.29
C ALA A 411 -6.94 -12.11 -12.36
N VAL A 412 -6.64 -13.42 -12.29
CA VAL A 412 -5.85 -14.13 -13.32
C VAL A 412 -6.57 -14.09 -14.67
N MET A 413 -7.89 -14.31 -14.69
CA MET A 413 -8.69 -14.22 -15.92
C MET A 413 -8.68 -12.79 -16.50
N ALA A 414 -8.90 -11.77 -15.65
CA ALA A 414 -8.84 -10.38 -16.07
C ALA A 414 -7.45 -10.00 -16.60
N LEU A 415 -6.40 -10.52 -15.98
CA LEU A 415 -5.02 -10.32 -16.41
C LEU A 415 -4.73 -10.99 -17.75
N HIS A 416 -5.32 -12.15 -18.00
CA HIS A 416 -5.20 -12.85 -19.30
C HIS A 416 -5.84 -12.02 -20.42
N LEU A 417 -7.03 -11.47 -20.20
CA LEU A 417 -7.71 -10.57 -21.16
C LEU A 417 -6.89 -9.30 -21.42
N PHE A 418 -6.25 -8.76 -20.40
CA PHE A 418 -5.29 -7.64 -20.56
C PHE A 418 -4.10 -8.05 -21.42
N ALA A 419 -3.54 -9.25 -21.19
CA ALA A 419 -2.38 -9.74 -21.94
C ALA A 419 -2.66 -9.88 -23.44
N GLN A 420 -3.82 -10.41 -23.82
CA GLN A 420 -4.22 -10.53 -25.23
C GLN A 420 -4.21 -9.18 -25.92
N GLN A 421 -4.90 -8.18 -25.36
CA GLN A 421 -4.92 -6.84 -25.93
C GLN A 421 -3.54 -6.16 -25.95
N PHE A 422 -2.72 -6.41 -24.91
CA PHE A 422 -1.39 -5.83 -24.80
C PHE A 422 -0.41 -6.41 -25.83
N GLN A 423 -0.69 -7.60 -26.40
CA GLN A 423 0.07 -8.24 -27.47
C GLN A 423 -0.45 -7.85 -28.87
N GLU A 424 -1.77 -7.81 -29.09
CA GLU A 424 -2.39 -7.48 -30.37
C GLU A 424 -2.07 -6.07 -30.89
N SER A 425 -1.71 -5.18 -29.99
CA SER A 425 -1.35 -3.79 -30.34
C SER A 425 0.17 -3.58 -30.48
N ARG A 426 0.97 -4.64 -30.63
CA ARG A 426 2.37 -4.60 -31.07
C ARG A 426 2.47 -4.69 -32.58
#